data_3cfc743c8a161fd0b6c3fcebbd5cc893
#
_entry.id   3cfc743c8a161fd0b6c3fcebbd5cc893
#
_cell.length_a   1.000
_cell.length_b   1.000
_cell.length_c   1.000
_cell.angle_alpha   90.00
_cell.angle_beta   90.00
_cell.angle_gamma   90.00
#
_symmetry.space_group_name_H-M   'P 1'
#
loop_
_entity.id
_entity.type
_entity.pdbx_description
1 polymer ?
#
loop_
_entity_poly.entity_id
_entity_poly.type
_entity_poly.pdbx_seq_one_letter_code
_entity_poly.pdbx_strand_id
1 'polypeptide(L)'
;MTFTQILGEVFYTLIGLVFVAVGVKALRDADCRKKATTAIFWFVLAFTFIGGNWLPMWITGVCVVILAVLTGSKGVVQSKSNVPDPKEVRAHANKLGYKIFIPALCLALFAVAFATLGDKVAALKWMTSNNAIGLSGICALITVLLLVKCSPKYAVIDGTRLMDNVGTIGILPQLLSALGALFTAAGVGTVIASGVSAIIPEGNHFIASLIYCVAMALFTIIMGNGFAAFSVITVGIGIPFLIMQGANPVVVGALGLTAGYCGRSEERR
;
A
#
# COMPACT_ATOMS: atom_id res chain seq x y z
N MET A 1 -4.56 24.45 -6.94
CA MET A 1 -4.94 23.08 -6.53
C MET A 1 -6.39 22.83 -6.80
N THR A 2 -6.71 21.74 -7.45
CA THR A 2 -8.11 21.33 -7.65
C THR A 2 -8.67 20.73 -6.37
N PHE A 3 -10.00 20.72 -6.19
CA PHE A 3 -10.65 20.10 -5.01
C PHE A 3 -10.20 18.64 -4.79
N THR A 4 -10.02 17.91 -5.90
CA THR A 4 -9.49 16.53 -5.89
C THR A 4 -8.13 16.42 -5.24
N GLN A 5 -7.22 17.35 -5.53
CA GLN A 5 -5.88 17.37 -4.96
C GLN A 5 -5.90 17.73 -3.47
N ILE A 6 -6.73 18.73 -3.10
CA ILE A 6 -6.87 19.16 -1.69
C ILE A 6 -7.38 17.99 -0.84
N LEU A 7 -8.37 17.25 -1.32
CA LEU A 7 -8.90 16.09 -0.59
C LEU A 7 -7.87 14.98 -0.43
N GLY A 8 -7.09 14.70 -1.48
CA GLY A 8 -5.96 13.76 -1.40
C GLY A 8 -4.94 14.17 -0.36
N GLU A 9 -4.57 15.47 -0.31
CA GLU A 9 -3.65 16.03 0.70
C GLU A 9 -4.19 15.87 2.13
N VAL A 10 -5.48 16.04 2.32
CA VAL A 10 -6.12 15.82 3.63
C VAL A 10 -5.94 14.37 4.06
N PHE A 11 -6.13 13.39 3.17
CA PHE A 11 -5.92 11.98 3.49
C PHE A 11 -4.46 11.67 3.80
N TYR A 12 -3.52 12.18 2.99
CA TYR A 12 -2.09 12.00 3.25
C TYR A 12 -1.67 12.64 4.57
N THR A 13 -2.20 13.82 4.88
CA THR A 13 -1.94 14.50 6.17
C THR A 13 -2.49 13.68 7.34
N LEU A 14 -3.70 13.12 7.24
CA LEU A 14 -4.26 12.26 8.27
C LEU A 14 -3.39 11.02 8.52
N ILE A 15 -2.92 10.36 7.46
CA ILE A 15 -1.99 9.22 7.57
C ILE A 15 -0.68 9.66 8.21
N GLY A 16 -0.11 10.79 7.78
CA GLY A 16 1.09 11.37 8.35
C GLY A 16 0.96 11.68 9.84
N LEU A 17 -0.19 12.18 10.28
CA LEU A 17 -0.47 12.42 11.70
C LEU A 17 -0.50 11.11 12.51
N VAL A 18 -1.00 10.03 11.95
CA VAL A 18 -0.91 8.70 12.58
C VAL A 18 0.55 8.30 12.76
N PHE A 19 1.40 8.49 11.74
CA PHE A 19 2.84 8.20 11.85
C PHE A 19 3.53 9.09 12.89
N VAL A 20 3.16 10.37 13.00
CA VAL A 20 3.64 11.24 14.09
C VAL A 20 3.26 10.66 15.44
N ALA A 21 2.02 10.21 15.60
CA ALA A 21 1.54 9.60 16.85
C ALA A 21 2.33 8.34 17.21
N VAL A 22 2.67 7.49 16.21
CA VAL A 22 3.53 6.31 16.42
C VAL A 22 4.95 6.73 16.84
N GLY A 23 5.53 7.74 16.20
CA GLY A 23 6.85 8.27 16.56
C GLY A 23 6.90 8.82 17.99
N VAL A 24 5.88 9.58 18.39
CA VAL A 24 5.74 10.09 19.77
C VAL A 24 5.58 8.94 20.77
N LYS A 25 4.79 7.91 20.42
CA LYS A 25 4.64 6.71 21.24
C LYS A 25 5.98 6.01 21.44
N ALA A 26 6.76 5.82 20.38
CA ALA A 26 8.08 5.19 20.42
C ALA A 26 9.06 5.93 21.34
N LEU A 27 9.01 7.28 21.37
CA LEU A 27 9.82 8.10 22.29
C LEU A 27 9.41 7.93 23.75
N ARG A 28 8.11 7.79 24.02
CA ARG A 28 7.55 7.69 25.38
C ARG A 28 7.64 6.27 25.95
N ASP A 29 7.81 5.27 25.10
CA ASP A 29 7.87 3.88 25.55
C ASP A 29 9.19 3.60 26.28
N ALA A 30 9.09 3.23 27.58
CA ALA A 30 10.25 2.91 28.40
C ALA A 30 10.99 1.65 27.93
N ASP A 31 10.25 0.69 27.37
CA ASP A 31 10.77 -0.62 26.98
C ASP A 31 11.37 -0.65 25.55
N CYS A 32 11.20 0.42 24.80
CA CYS A 32 11.76 0.52 23.46
C CYS A 32 13.29 0.68 23.51
N ARG A 33 14.02 -0.33 23.08
CA ARG A 33 15.49 -0.35 23.15
C ARG A 33 16.18 0.66 22.22
N LYS A 34 15.50 1.11 21.15
CA LYS A 34 16.04 2.03 20.14
C LYS A 34 15.05 3.19 19.86
N LYS A 35 14.66 3.90 20.90
CA LYS A 35 13.63 4.98 20.85
C LYS A 35 13.90 6.02 19.78
N ALA A 36 15.13 6.55 19.74
CA ALA A 36 15.48 7.66 18.87
C ALA A 36 15.41 7.26 17.40
N THR A 37 16.02 6.13 17.02
CA THR A 37 16.04 5.67 15.63
C THR A 37 14.67 5.24 15.14
N THR A 38 13.87 4.60 16.00
CA THR A 38 12.47 4.26 15.69
C THR A 38 11.62 5.51 15.52
N ALA A 39 11.77 6.50 16.39
CA ALA A 39 11.04 7.76 16.28
C ALA A 39 11.44 8.56 15.03
N ILE A 40 12.74 8.64 14.73
CA ILE A 40 13.24 9.29 13.50
C ILE A 40 12.63 8.61 12.26
N PHE A 41 12.59 7.28 12.22
CA PHE A 41 11.95 6.55 11.12
C PHE A 41 10.50 7.00 10.90
N TRP A 42 9.68 7.02 11.96
CA TRP A 42 8.28 7.41 11.87
C TRP A 42 8.09 8.89 11.53
N PHE A 43 8.93 9.79 12.05
CA PHE A 43 8.86 11.22 11.72
C PHE A 43 9.30 11.51 10.30
N VAL A 44 10.33 10.85 9.79
CA VAL A 44 10.75 10.98 8.38
C VAL A 44 9.66 10.44 7.46
N LEU A 45 9.04 9.32 7.80
CA LEU A 45 7.92 8.77 7.05
C LEU A 45 6.71 9.73 7.07
N ALA A 46 6.36 10.29 8.24
CA ALA A 46 5.31 11.29 8.38
C ALA A 46 5.60 12.54 7.53
N PHE A 47 6.83 13.00 7.53
CA PHE A 47 7.27 14.16 6.76
C PHE A 47 7.10 13.95 5.26
N THR A 48 7.40 12.75 4.74
CA THR A 48 7.19 12.43 3.31
C THR A 48 5.71 12.37 2.95
N PHE A 49 4.83 11.94 3.86
CA PHE A 49 3.39 11.89 3.62
C PHE A 49 2.75 13.29 3.71
N ILE A 50 3.13 14.10 4.68
CA ILE A 50 2.54 15.43 4.87
C ILE A 50 3.08 16.44 3.85
N GLY A 51 4.37 16.35 3.53
CA GLY A 51 5.06 17.32 2.67
C GLY A 51 5.25 16.89 1.22
N GLY A 52 4.84 15.67 0.84
CA GLY A 52 5.23 15.03 -0.41
C GLY A 52 5.01 15.85 -1.68
N ASN A 53 3.93 16.62 -1.75
CA ASN A 53 3.62 17.48 -2.90
C ASN A 53 4.34 18.84 -2.90
N TRP A 54 4.83 19.27 -1.73
CA TRP A 54 5.47 20.59 -1.58
C TRP A 54 6.99 20.49 -1.57
N LEU A 55 7.49 19.29 -1.35
CA LEU A 55 8.92 19.03 -1.29
C LEU A 55 9.49 18.79 -2.68
N PRO A 56 10.68 19.33 -2.99
CA PRO A 56 11.43 18.93 -4.17
C PRO A 56 11.69 17.43 -4.17
N MET A 57 11.61 16.78 -5.34
CA MET A 57 11.73 15.32 -5.48
C MET A 57 13.03 14.76 -4.87
N TRP A 58 14.13 15.52 -4.89
CA TRP A 58 15.39 15.08 -4.32
C TRP A 58 15.34 14.96 -2.78
N ILE A 59 14.56 15.83 -2.09
CA ILE A 59 14.38 15.74 -0.63
C ILE A 59 13.62 14.47 -0.29
N THR A 60 12.54 14.17 -1.01
CA THR A 60 11.80 12.92 -0.85
C THR A 60 12.71 11.71 -1.09
N GLY A 61 13.57 11.75 -2.11
CA GLY A 61 14.57 10.72 -2.37
C GLY A 61 15.55 10.53 -1.21
N VAL A 62 16.07 11.61 -0.64
CA VAL A 62 16.94 11.56 0.56
C VAL A 62 16.20 10.95 1.75
N CYS A 63 14.95 11.33 1.98
CA CYS A 63 14.13 10.74 3.04
C CYS A 63 13.98 9.22 2.85
N VAL A 64 13.71 8.76 1.63
CA VAL A 64 13.60 7.32 1.33
C VAL A 64 14.92 6.59 1.59
N VAL A 65 16.07 7.18 1.25
CA VAL A 65 17.38 6.60 1.56
C VAL A 65 17.61 6.52 3.07
N ILE A 66 17.27 7.57 3.82
CA ILE A 66 17.37 7.57 5.29
C ILE A 66 16.51 6.43 5.88
N LEU A 67 15.27 6.29 5.41
CA LEU A 67 14.37 5.24 5.86
C LEU A 67 14.93 3.83 5.53
N ALA A 68 15.51 3.65 4.35
CA ALA A 68 16.13 2.40 3.94
C ALA A 68 17.34 2.03 4.82
N VAL A 69 18.19 3.02 5.13
CA VAL A 69 19.36 2.83 6.02
C VAL A 69 18.92 2.49 7.43
N LEU A 70 17.93 3.19 7.99
CA LEU A 70 17.38 2.89 9.32
C LEU A 70 16.77 1.49 9.39
N THR A 71 16.11 1.05 8.33
CA THR A 71 15.54 -0.28 8.23
C THR A 71 16.62 -1.34 8.12
N GLY A 72 17.59 -1.17 7.20
CA GLY A 72 18.68 -2.11 6.96
C GLY A 72 19.62 -2.28 8.17
N SER A 73 19.84 -1.20 8.93
CA SER A 73 20.62 -1.23 10.17
C SER A 73 19.87 -1.85 11.37
N LYS A 74 18.66 -2.40 11.15
CA LYS A 74 17.78 -2.88 12.23
C LYS A 74 17.57 -1.79 13.31
N GLY A 75 17.53 -0.53 12.87
CA GLY A 75 17.36 0.63 13.74
C GLY A 75 15.95 0.80 14.29
N VAL A 76 14.98 0.15 13.69
CA VAL A 76 13.57 0.24 14.05
C VAL A 76 13.15 -0.99 14.84
N VAL A 77 12.59 -0.76 16.02
CA VAL A 77 12.13 -1.82 16.92
C VAL A 77 10.68 -1.57 17.28
N GLN A 78 9.85 -2.60 17.22
CA GLN A 78 8.45 -2.53 17.62
C GLN A 78 8.32 -2.27 19.12
N SER A 79 7.40 -1.39 19.48
CA SER A 79 7.02 -1.14 20.87
C SER A 79 6.16 -2.30 21.37
N LYS A 80 6.52 -2.86 22.52
CA LYS A 80 5.74 -3.90 23.20
C LYS A 80 4.63 -3.33 24.10
N SER A 81 4.54 -2.01 24.20
CA SER A 81 3.54 -1.37 25.04
C SER A 81 2.13 -1.51 24.47
N ASN A 82 1.17 -1.71 25.33
CA ASN A 82 -0.26 -1.81 25.00
C ASN A 82 -0.68 -3.06 24.18
N VAL A 83 -0.07 -4.20 24.42
CA VAL A 83 -0.62 -5.47 23.94
C VAL A 83 -1.84 -5.81 24.82
N PRO A 84 -3.06 -5.87 24.28
CA PRO A 84 -4.23 -6.21 25.06
C PRO A 84 -4.17 -7.67 25.53
N ASP A 85 -4.75 -7.97 26.70
CA ASP A 85 -4.81 -9.35 27.21
C ASP A 85 -5.54 -10.25 26.20
N PRO A 86 -4.91 -11.36 25.76
CA PRO A 86 -5.53 -12.29 24.82
C PRO A 86 -6.90 -12.83 25.29
N LYS A 87 -7.16 -12.89 26.60
CA LYS A 87 -8.44 -13.30 27.16
C LYS A 87 -9.52 -12.26 26.93
N GLU A 88 -9.21 -10.97 27.13
CA GLU A 88 -10.13 -9.87 26.87
C GLU A 88 -10.46 -9.76 25.38
N VAL A 89 -9.43 -9.89 24.52
CA VAL A 89 -9.61 -9.88 23.06
C VAL A 89 -10.55 -10.99 22.63
N ARG A 90 -10.36 -12.22 23.13
CA ARG A 90 -11.24 -13.35 22.82
C ARG A 90 -12.68 -13.14 23.33
N ALA A 91 -12.84 -12.60 24.54
CA ALA A 91 -14.16 -12.31 25.08
C ALA A 91 -14.92 -11.29 24.23
N HIS A 92 -14.26 -10.22 23.80
CA HIS A 92 -14.85 -9.21 22.90
C HIS A 92 -15.13 -9.77 21.51
N ALA A 93 -14.21 -10.56 20.94
CA ALA A 93 -14.39 -11.20 19.65
C ALA A 93 -15.58 -12.15 19.65
N ASN A 94 -15.73 -12.97 20.69
CA ASN A 94 -16.88 -13.87 20.84
C ASN A 94 -18.21 -13.13 20.96
N LYS A 95 -18.21 -11.95 21.63
CA LYS A 95 -19.41 -11.11 21.77
C LYS A 95 -19.81 -10.46 20.44
N LEU A 96 -18.85 -10.09 19.60
CA LEU A 96 -19.11 -9.52 18.26
C LEU A 96 -19.47 -10.61 17.25
N GLY A 97 -18.91 -11.82 17.37
CA GLY A 97 -19.11 -12.91 16.43
C GLY A 97 -18.79 -12.50 14.98
N TYR A 98 -19.65 -12.86 14.04
CA TYR A 98 -19.46 -12.53 12.61
C TYR A 98 -19.52 -11.03 12.29
N LYS A 99 -20.01 -10.19 13.19
CA LYS A 99 -20.09 -8.73 12.99
C LYS A 99 -18.71 -8.08 12.86
N ILE A 100 -17.65 -8.77 13.29
CA ILE A 100 -16.27 -8.31 13.15
C ILE A 100 -15.85 -8.12 11.69
N PHE A 101 -16.49 -8.80 10.73
CA PHE A 101 -16.21 -8.67 9.30
C PHE A 101 -16.95 -7.51 8.63
N ILE A 102 -17.98 -6.94 9.28
CA ILE A 102 -18.79 -5.86 8.70
C ILE A 102 -17.93 -4.67 8.25
N PRO A 103 -16.98 -4.15 9.04
CA PRO A 103 -16.17 -3.00 8.60
C PRO A 103 -15.31 -3.30 7.36
N ALA A 104 -14.78 -4.50 7.23
CA ALA A 104 -14.00 -4.90 6.06
C ALA A 104 -14.87 -4.99 4.80
N LEU A 105 -16.08 -5.54 4.93
CA LEU A 105 -17.06 -5.57 3.85
C LEU A 105 -17.53 -4.15 3.48
N CYS A 106 -17.78 -3.30 4.46
CA CYS A 106 -18.12 -1.90 4.24
C CYS A 106 -17.00 -1.16 3.51
N LEU A 107 -15.74 -1.35 3.89
CA LEU A 107 -14.60 -0.76 3.19
C LEU A 107 -14.61 -1.12 1.70
N ALA A 108 -14.76 -2.41 1.38
CA ALA A 108 -14.78 -2.87 -0.01
C ALA A 108 -15.99 -2.34 -0.78
N LEU A 109 -17.18 -2.40 -0.19
CA LEU A 109 -18.41 -1.91 -0.83
C LEU A 109 -18.36 -0.41 -1.09
N PHE A 110 -17.94 0.39 -0.11
CA PHE A 110 -17.81 1.83 -0.28
C PHE A 110 -16.72 2.20 -1.28
N ALA A 111 -15.59 1.48 -1.31
CA ALA A 111 -14.52 1.73 -2.27
C ALA A 111 -15.03 1.53 -3.71
N VAL A 112 -15.72 0.43 -3.97
CA VAL A 112 -16.32 0.15 -5.30
C VAL A 112 -17.42 1.15 -5.61
N ALA A 113 -18.31 1.46 -4.66
CA ALA A 113 -19.40 2.40 -4.87
C ALA A 113 -18.88 3.81 -5.21
N PHE A 114 -17.92 4.33 -4.44
CA PHE A 114 -17.37 5.66 -4.68
C PHE A 114 -16.56 5.73 -5.98
N ALA A 115 -15.78 4.71 -6.31
CA ALA A 115 -15.05 4.65 -7.57
C ALA A 115 -16.00 4.63 -8.75
N THR A 116 -17.05 3.80 -8.72
CA THR A 116 -18.04 3.71 -9.82
C THR A 116 -18.90 4.97 -9.94
N LEU A 117 -19.23 5.63 -8.83
CA LEU A 117 -19.95 6.91 -8.84
C LEU A 117 -19.07 8.02 -9.42
N GLY A 118 -17.78 8.06 -9.08
CA GLY A 118 -16.83 9.01 -9.64
C GLY A 118 -16.69 8.91 -11.16
N ASP A 119 -16.75 7.69 -11.70
CA ASP A 119 -16.67 7.46 -13.15
C ASP A 119 -17.96 7.82 -13.89
N LYS A 120 -19.13 7.54 -13.28
CA LYS A 120 -20.44 7.67 -13.96
C LYS A 120 -21.07 9.06 -13.81
N VAL A 121 -20.78 9.77 -12.72
CA VAL A 121 -21.43 11.05 -12.41
C VAL A 121 -20.45 12.20 -12.59
N ALA A 122 -20.71 13.07 -13.56
CA ALA A 122 -19.83 14.20 -13.88
C ALA A 122 -19.54 15.14 -12.70
N ALA A 123 -20.51 15.32 -11.80
CA ALA A 123 -20.35 16.13 -10.58
C ALA A 123 -19.43 15.48 -9.53
N LEU A 124 -19.17 14.17 -9.63
CA LEU A 124 -18.38 13.39 -8.68
C LEU A 124 -16.99 12.98 -9.22
N LYS A 125 -16.54 13.58 -10.33
CA LYS A 125 -15.19 13.33 -10.90
C LYS A 125 -14.04 13.59 -9.93
N TRP A 126 -14.27 14.29 -8.84
CA TRP A 126 -13.31 14.47 -7.76
C TRP A 126 -13.08 13.17 -6.93
N MET A 127 -13.99 12.20 -7.02
CA MET A 127 -13.85 10.86 -6.46
C MET A 127 -12.93 9.97 -7.32
N THR A 128 -11.68 10.37 -7.46
CA THR A 128 -10.66 9.50 -8.07
C THR A 128 -10.49 8.23 -7.25
N SER A 129 -9.89 7.18 -7.82
CA SER A 129 -9.64 5.91 -7.11
C SER A 129 -8.96 6.11 -5.76
N ASN A 130 -7.98 7.02 -5.65
CA ASN A 130 -7.31 7.33 -4.39
C ASN A 130 -8.25 7.99 -3.37
N ASN A 131 -9.05 8.95 -3.80
CA ASN A 131 -10.01 9.63 -2.93
C ASN A 131 -11.15 8.70 -2.51
N ALA A 132 -11.59 7.81 -3.40
CA ALA A 132 -12.59 6.79 -3.10
C ALA A 132 -12.11 5.84 -1.99
N ILE A 133 -10.85 5.39 -2.05
CA ILE A 133 -10.25 4.54 -1.00
C ILE A 133 -10.16 5.31 0.32
N GLY A 134 -9.69 6.55 0.32
CA GLY A 134 -9.60 7.39 1.51
C GLY A 134 -10.98 7.60 2.18
N LEU A 135 -11.99 7.91 1.37
CA LEU A 135 -13.34 8.12 1.85
C LEU A 135 -13.96 6.83 2.39
N SER A 136 -13.75 5.70 1.70
CA SER A 136 -14.21 4.39 2.16
C SER A 136 -13.57 3.97 3.48
N GLY A 137 -12.28 4.32 3.67
CA GLY A 137 -11.59 4.12 4.95
C GLY A 137 -12.24 4.89 6.10
N ILE A 138 -12.63 6.14 5.88
CA ILE A 138 -13.36 6.94 6.88
C ILE A 138 -14.73 6.31 7.17
N CYS A 139 -15.48 5.91 6.15
CA CYS A 139 -16.77 5.26 6.33
C CYS A 139 -16.64 3.93 7.10
N ALA A 140 -15.62 3.14 6.81
CA ALA A 140 -15.34 1.91 7.53
C ALA A 140 -14.97 2.19 9.00
N LEU A 141 -14.16 3.21 9.27
CA LEU A 141 -13.82 3.63 10.62
C LEU A 141 -15.05 4.07 11.42
N ILE A 142 -15.93 4.87 10.83
CA ILE A 142 -17.21 5.25 11.45
C ILE A 142 -18.04 4.01 11.74
N THR A 143 -18.10 3.06 10.80
CA THR A 143 -18.84 1.78 10.99
C THR A 143 -18.29 0.98 12.18
N VAL A 144 -16.95 0.91 12.34
CA VAL A 144 -16.33 0.26 13.50
C VAL A 144 -16.74 0.95 14.79
N LEU A 145 -16.60 2.27 14.86
CA LEU A 145 -16.91 3.05 16.07
C LEU A 145 -18.38 2.89 16.50
N LEU A 146 -19.29 2.88 15.54
CA LEU A 146 -20.72 2.66 15.79
C LEU A 146 -21.03 1.21 16.23
N LEU A 147 -20.37 0.24 15.59
CA LEU A 147 -20.57 -1.18 15.87
C LEU A 147 -20.09 -1.57 17.27
N VAL A 148 -18.90 -1.11 17.63
CA VAL A 148 -18.24 -1.43 18.90
C VAL A 148 -18.67 -0.47 20.01
N LYS A 149 -19.29 0.67 19.66
CA LYS A 149 -19.68 1.74 20.60
C LYS A 149 -18.50 2.22 21.46
N CYS A 150 -17.32 2.34 20.86
CA CYS A 150 -16.12 2.78 21.54
C CYS A 150 -15.81 4.27 21.27
N SER A 151 -15.02 4.88 22.17
CA SER A 151 -14.56 6.24 21.98
C SER A 151 -13.54 6.32 20.83
N PRO A 152 -13.52 7.42 20.03
CA PRO A 152 -12.52 7.65 18.98
C PRO A 152 -11.06 7.56 19.44
N LYS A 153 -10.80 7.76 20.74
CA LYS A 153 -9.46 7.58 21.33
C LYS A 153 -8.89 6.17 21.08
N TYR A 154 -9.74 5.15 21.12
CA TYR A 154 -9.31 3.77 20.87
C TYR A 154 -8.89 3.56 19.42
N ALA A 155 -9.48 4.27 18.46
CA ALA A 155 -9.05 4.23 17.07
C ALA A 155 -7.60 4.70 16.90
N VAL A 156 -7.20 5.75 17.63
CA VAL A 156 -5.82 6.25 17.62
C VAL A 156 -4.87 5.27 18.32
N ILE A 157 -5.27 4.72 19.48
CA ILE A 157 -4.45 3.77 20.25
C ILE A 157 -4.22 2.49 19.43
N ASP A 158 -5.29 1.90 18.89
CA ASP A 158 -5.18 0.68 18.09
C ASP A 158 -4.56 0.95 16.72
N GLY A 159 -4.87 2.08 16.10
CA GLY A 159 -4.24 2.51 14.86
C GLY A 159 -2.72 2.64 14.99
N THR A 160 -2.23 3.29 16.04
CA THR A 160 -0.78 3.39 16.31
C THR A 160 -0.16 2.02 16.62
N ARG A 161 -0.87 1.13 17.30
CA ARG A 161 -0.42 -0.23 17.58
C ARG A 161 -0.31 -1.06 16.29
N LEU A 162 -1.32 -0.98 15.42
CA LEU A 162 -1.31 -1.68 14.14
C LEU A 162 -0.21 -1.17 13.21
N MET A 163 -0.01 0.14 13.14
CA MET A 163 1.09 0.74 12.37
C MET A 163 2.46 0.30 12.91
N ASP A 164 2.63 0.25 14.21
CA ASP A 164 3.86 -0.22 14.85
C ASP A 164 4.12 -1.71 14.53
N ASN A 165 3.07 -2.54 14.45
CA ASN A 165 3.17 -3.94 14.00
C ASN A 165 3.55 -4.07 12.53
N VAL A 166 3.05 -3.20 11.66
CA VAL A 166 3.49 -3.11 10.25
C VAL A 166 4.96 -2.71 10.18
N GLY A 167 5.39 -1.83 11.08
CA GLY A 167 6.78 -1.45 11.28
C GLY A 167 7.47 -1.02 9.99
N THR A 168 8.67 -1.54 9.76
CA THR A 168 9.50 -1.24 8.60
C THR A 168 8.91 -1.71 7.27
N ILE A 169 7.94 -2.63 7.28
CA ILE A 169 7.26 -3.09 6.05
C ILE A 169 6.48 -1.95 5.41
N GLY A 170 6.03 -0.97 6.20
CA GLY A 170 5.30 0.21 5.70
C GLY A 170 6.04 1.07 4.67
N ILE A 171 7.37 0.99 4.60
CA ILE A 171 8.17 1.70 3.57
C ILE A 171 8.22 0.94 2.23
N LEU A 172 7.92 -0.36 2.21
CA LEU A 172 8.05 -1.18 1.00
C LEU A 172 7.33 -0.59 -0.23
N PRO A 173 6.07 -0.10 -0.15
CA PRO A 173 5.41 0.49 -1.30
C PRO A 173 6.18 1.67 -1.91
N GLN A 174 6.80 2.52 -1.08
CA GLN A 174 7.60 3.66 -1.56
C GLN A 174 8.90 3.19 -2.24
N LEU A 175 9.61 2.23 -1.63
CA LEU A 175 10.83 1.66 -2.20
C LEU A 175 10.53 0.94 -3.53
N LEU A 176 9.43 0.21 -3.62
CA LEU A 176 9.04 -0.49 -4.84
C LEU A 176 8.61 0.47 -5.95
N SER A 177 7.93 1.56 -5.60
CA SER A 177 7.61 2.63 -6.55
C SER A 177 8.88 3.29 -7.11
N ALA A 178 9.85 3.61 -6.24
CA ALA A 178 11.14 4.13 -6.65
C ALA A 178 11.91 3.15 -7.53
N LEU A 179 11.91 1.86 -7.20
CA LEU A 179 12.52 0.80 -8.00
C LEU A 179 11.86 0.68 -9.39
N GLY A 180 10.53 0.74 -9.45
CA GLY A 180 9.79 0.73 -10.72
C GLY A 180 10.15 1.91 -11.61
N ALA A 181 10.25 3.12 -11.04
CA ALA A 181 10.70 4.31 -11.76
C ALA A 181 12.15 4.18 -12.27
N LEU A 182 13.05 3.61 -11.45
CA LEU A 182 14.44 3.35 -11.83
C LEU A 182 14.51 2.34 -12.99
N PHE A 183 13.78 1.25 -12.94
CA PHE A 183 13.73 0.27 -14.03
C PHE A 183 13.17 0.85 -15.33
N THR A 184 12.16 1.72 -15.22
CA THR A 184 11.61 2.43 -16.39
C THR A 184 12.68 3.38 -16.98
N ALA A 185 13.37 4.15 -16.16
CA ALA A 185 14.44 5.05 -16.60
C ALA A 185 15.64 4.30 -17.17
N ALA A 186 15.97 3.12 -16.64
CA ALA A 186 17.05 2.25 -17.13
C ALA A 186 16.68 1.46 -18.40
N GLY A 187 15.45 1.58 -18.91
CA GLY A 187 15.02 0.88 -20.11
C GLY A 187 14.85 -0.64 -19.95
N VAL A 188 14.77 -1.14 -18.70
CA VAL A 188 14.61 -2.59 -18.44
C VAL A 188 13.36 -3.14 -19.11
N GLY A 189 12.26 -2.37 -19.12
CA GLY A 189 11.03 -2.75 -19.79
C GLY A 189 11.21 -2.98 -21.29
N THR A 190 12.00 -2.14 -21.98
CA THR A 190 12.29 -2.28 -23.42
C THR A 190 13.12 -3.50 -23.73
N VAL A 191 14.10 -3.84 -22.87
CA VAL A 191 14.91 -5.06 -23.01
C VAL A 191 14.04 -6.33 -22.84
N ILE A 192 13.17 -6.34 -21.83
CA ILE A 192 12.22 -7.46 -21.63
C ILE A 192 11.25 -7.55 -22.82
N ALA A 193 10.70 -6.42 -23.25
CA ALA A 193 9.79 -6.39 -24.40
C ALA A 193 10.44 -6.94 -25.67
N SER A 194 11.69 -6.55 -25.98
CA SER A 194 12.40 -7.06 -27.15
C SER A 194 12.71 -8.56 -27.07
N GLY A 195 13.01 -9.07 -25.88
CA GLY A 195 13.21 -10.51 -25.67
C GLY A 195 11.92 -11.32 -25.82
N VAL A 196 10.79 -10.77 -25.39
CA VAL A 196 9.49 -11.45 -25.39
C VAL A 196 8.76 -11.30 -26.74
N SER A 197 9.04 -10.22 -27.51
CA SER A 197 8.41 -9.98 -28.82
C SER A 197 8.65 -11.10 -29.83
N ALA A 198 9.75 -11.84 -29.70
CA ALA A 198 10.04 -12.98 -30.55
C ALA A 198 9.10 -14.20 -30.26
N ILE A 199 8.47 -14.21 -29.09
CA ILE A 199 7.64 -15.34 -28.61
C ILE A 199 6.15 -15.00 -28.68
N ILE A 200 5.77 -13.73 -28.54
CA ILE A 200 4.37 -13.28 -28.58
C ILE A 200 4.00 -12.94 -30.03
N PRO A 201 3.08 -13.68 -30.68
CA PRO A 201 2.55 -13.30 -31.97
C PRO A 201 1.79 -11.95 -31.84
N GLU A 202 1.98 -11.06 -32.82
CA GLU A 202 1.25 -9.80 -32.87
C GLU A 202 -0.27 -10.02 -32.88
N GLY A 203 -0.99 -9.28 -32.05
CA GLY A 203 -2.45 -9.34 -31.96
C GLY A 203 -3.04 -10.52 -31.17
N ASN A 204 -2.22 -11.43 -30.64
CA ASN A 204 -2.75 -12.53 -29.83
C ASN A 204 -2.77 -12.21 -28.34
N HIS A 205 -3.86 -11.58 -27.90
CA HIS A 205 -4.06 -11.21 -26.50
C HIS A 205 -4.04 -12.39 -25.52
N PHE A 206 -4.44 -13.59 -25.96
CA PHE A 206 -4.46 -14.76 -25.08
C PHE A 206 -3.04 -15.22 -24.76
N ILE A 207 -2.18 -15.36 -25.75
CA ILE A 207 -0.78 -15.75 -25.57
C ILE A 207 -0.04 -14.65 -24.77
N ALA A 208 -0.27 -13.38 -25.10
CA ALA A 208 0.31 -12.25 -24.35
C ALA A 208 -0.08 -12.27 -22.88
N SER A 209 -1.36 -12.54 -22.57
CA SER A 209 -1.84 -12.64 -21.19
C SER A 209 -1.24 -13.83 -20.45
N LEU A 210 -1.12 -14.97 -21.12
CA LEU A 210 -0.52 -16.18 -20.54
C LEU A 210 0.95 -15.95 -20.20
N ILE A 211 1.72 -15.39 -21.14
CA ILE A 211 3.14 -15.07 -20.93
C ILE A 211 3.29 -14.01 -19.82
N TYR A 212 2.43 -13.01 -19.80
CA TYR A 212 2.41 -11.99 -18.75
C TYR A 212 2.18 -12.62 -17.37
N CYS A 213 1.21 -13.51 -17.22
CA CYS A 213 0.92 -14.19 -15.94
C CYS A 213 2.07 -15.12 -15.51
N VAL A 214 2.63 -15.90 -16.44
CA VAL A 214 3.77 -16.80 -16.15
C VAL A 214 5.00 -16.00 -15.76
N ALA A 215 5.34 -14.95 -16.52
CA ALA A 215 6.46 -14.08 -16.21
C ALA A 215 6.28 -13.39 -14.84
N MET A 216 5.05 -12.95 -14.51
CA MET A 216 4.72 -12.38 -13.24
C MET A 216 4.96 -13.36 -12.08
N ALA A 217 4.47 -14.59 -12.20
CA ALA A 217 4.65 -15.62 -11.18
C ALA A 217 6.14 -15.99 -11.00
N LEU A 218 6.86 -16.20 -12.11
CA LEU A 218 8.29 -16.52 -12.08
C LEU A 218 9.12 -15.39 -11.46
N PHE A 219 8.86 -14.13 -11.87
CA PHE A 219 9.57 -12.99 -11.31
C PHE A 219 9.26 -12.80 -9.83
N THR A 220 8.02 -13.08 -9.41
CA THR A 220 7.66 -13.06 -7.99
C THR A 220 8.44 -14.11 -7.18
N ILE A 221 8.63 -15.32 -7.73
CA ILE A 221 9.46 -16.36 -7.11
C ILE A 221 10.90 -15.88 -6.96
N ILE A 222 11.48 -15.29 -8.01
CA ILE A 222 12.87 -14.83 -8.03
C ILE A 222 13.08 -13.67 -7.05
N MET A 223 12.19 -12.68 -7.08
CA MET A 223 12.31 -11.46 -6.26
C MET A 223 11.76 -11.63 -4.84
N GLY A 224 11.01 -12.69 -4.56
CA GLY A 224 10.34 -12.91 -3.28
C GLY A 224 9.20 -11.91 -2.98
N ASN A 225 8.87 -11.02 -3.93
CA ASN A 225 7.89 -9.95 -3.73
C ASN A 225 7.09 -9.67 -5.01
N GLY A 226 5.76 -9.89 -4.95
CA GLY A 226 4.86 -9.69 -6.08
C GLY A 226 4.73 -8.24 -6.54
N PHE A 227 4.86 -7.24 -5.65
CA PHE A 227 4.81 -5.83 -6.06
C PHE A 227 6.05 -5.40 -6.85
N ALA A 228 7.23 -5.88 -6.47
CA ALA A 228 8.45 -5.64 -7.23
C ALA A 228 8.37 -6.27 -8.62
N ALA A 229 7.93 -7.52 -8.70
CA ALA A 229 7.69 -8.22 -9.95
C ALA A 229 6.66 -7.46 -10.81
N PHE A 230 5.57 -6.98 -10.21
CA PHE A 230 4.53 -6.23 -10.91
C PHE A 230 5.07 -4.97 -11.59
N SER A 231 5.91 -4.20 -10.89
CA SER A 231 6.50 -2.98 -11.46
C SER A 231 7.33 -3.26 -12.71
N VAL A 232 8.09 -4.35 -12.73
CA VAL A 232 8.99 -4.70 -13.86
C VAL A 232 8.23 -5.36 -15.00
N ILE A 233 7.45 -6.38 -14.69
CA ILE A 233 6.79 -7.21 -15.72
C ILE A 233 5.62 -6.47 -16.36
N THR A 234 4.91 -5.62 -15.62
CA THR A 234 3.84 -4.81 -16.21
C THR A 234 4.41 -3.79 -17.19
N VAL A 235 5.54 -3.15 -16.88
CA VAL A 235 6.21 -2.23 -17.81
C VAL A 235 6.80 -2.97 -19.02
N GLY A 236 7.39 -4.16 -18.81
CA GLY A 236 8.05 -4.92 -19.87
C GLY A 236 7.10 -5.71 -20.78
N ILE A 237 6.00 -6.21 -20.24
CA ILE A 237 5.08 -7.09 -20.98
C ILE A 237 3.65 -6.54 -20.98
N GLY A 238 3.11 -6.19 -19.81
CA GLY A 238 1.71 -5.79 -19.66
C GLY A 238 1.35 -4.56 -20.49
N ILE A 239 2.18 -3.52 -20.46
CA ILE A 239 1.93 -2.29 -21.22
C ILE A 239 2.08 -2.53 -22.73
N PRO A 240 3.23 -2.99 -23.26
CA PRO A 240 3.44 -3.04 -24.70
C PRO A 240 2.59 -4.11 -25.41
N PHE A 241 2.36 -5.26 -24.79
CA PHE A 241 1.69 -6.38 -25.45
C PHE A 241 0.21 -6.57 -25.13
N LEU A 242 -0.30 -5.87 -24.11
CA LEU A 242 -1.71 -5.93 -23.73
C LEU A 242 -2.36 -4.54 -23.78
N ILE A 243 -1.88 -3.59 -22.98
CA ILE A 243 -2.55 -2.28 -22.83
C ILE A 243 -2.47 -1.47 -24.13
N MET A 244 -1.28 -1.38 -24.75
CA MET A 244 -1.11 -0.64 -26.01
C MET A 244 -1.82 -1.31 -27.19
N GLN A 245 -2.15 -2.59 -27.08
CA GLN A 245 -2.94 -3.34 -28.06
C GLN A 245 -4.44 -3.30 -27.76
N GLY A 246 -4.90 -2.48 -26.82
CA GLY A 246 -6.32 -2.22 -26.56
C GLY A 246 -6.92 -2.97 -25.38
N ALA A 247 -6.14 -3.74 -24.61
CA ALA A 247 -6.65 -4.38 -23.40
C ALA A 247 -6.90 -3.33 -22.30
N ASN A 248 -7.93 -3.56 -21.49
CA ASN A 248 -8.28 -2.65 -20.40
C ASN A 248 -7.17 -2.64 -19.31
N PRO A 249 -6.54 -1.50 -19.00
CA PRO A 249 -5.45 -1.40 -18.03
C PRO A 249 -5.81 -1.93 -16.64
N VAL A 250 -7.06 -1.74 -16.21
CA VAL A 250 -7.53 -2.20 -14.89
C VAL A 250 -7.56 -3.72 -14.83
N VAL A 251 -8.03 -4.35 -15.91
CA VAL A 251 -8.08 -5.83 -16.01
C VAL A 251 -6.66 -6.40 -16.06
N VAL A 252 -5.78 -5.82 -16.86
CA VAL A 252 -4.36 -6.23 -16.96
C VAL A 252 -3.66 -6.07 -15.60
N GLY A 253 -3.88 -4.97 -14.91
CA GLY A 253 -3.33 -4.74 -13.57
C GLY A 253 -3.83 -5.77 -12.54
N ALA A 254 -5.14 -6.05 -12.53
CA ALA A 254 -5.73 -7.05 -11.64
C ALA A 254 -5.20 -8.46 -11.95
N LEU A 255 -5.09 -8.80 -13.23
CA LEU A 255 -4.54 -10.09 -13.68
C LEU A 255 -3.10 -10.27 -13.22
N GLY A 256 -2.26 -9.24 -13.40
CA GLY A 256 -0.86 -9.27 -12.99
C GLY A 256 -0.69 -9.42 -11.48
N LEU A 257 -1.43 -8.66 -10.69
CA LEU A 257 -1.40 -8.79 -9.23
C LEU A 257 -1.82 -10.18 -8.78
N THR A 258 -2.90 -10.73 -9.35
CA THR A 258 -3.39 -12.07 -9.03
C THR A 258 -2.35 -13.14 -9.39
N ALA A 259 -1.74 -13.05 -10.58
CA ALA A 259 -0.67 -13.95 -11.00
C ALA A 259 0.58 -13.84 -10.11
N GLY A 260 0.91 -12.63 -9.65
CA GLY A 260 1.99 -12.39 -8.69
C GLY A 260 1.79 -13.13 -7.37
N TYR A 261 0.55 -13.23 -6.88
CA TYR A 261 0.28 -14.01 -5.67
C TYR A 261 0.53 -15.51 -5.84
N CYS A 262 0.37 -16.06 -7.06
CA CYS A 262 0.68 -17.47 -7.33
C CYS A 262 2.19 -17.79 -7.21
N GLY A 263 3.06 -16.80 -7.46
CA GLY A 263 4.51 -16.94 -7.30
C GLY A 263 5.01 -16.78 -5.87
N ARG A 264 4.14 -16.40 -4.92
CA ARG A 264 4.52 -16.21 -3.53
C ARG A 264 4.72 -17.58 -2.86
N SER A 265 5.98 -17.94 -2.61
CA SER A 265 6.27 -19.09 -1.75
C SER A 265 5.80 -18.77 -0.32
N GLU A 266 4.81 -19.50 0.17
CA GLU A 266 4.53 -19.51 1.60
C GLU A 266 5.74 -20.12 2.30
N GLU A 267 6.51 -19.32 3.01
CA GLU A 267 7.38 -19.85 4.06
C GLU A 267 6.46 -20.53 5.08
N ARG A 268 6.31 -21.83 4.95
CA ARG A 268 5.78 -22.68 6.02
C ARG A 268 6.78 -22.57 7.19
N ARG A 269 6.45 -21.74 8.16
CA ARG A 269 7.00 -21.80 9.50
C ARG A 269 6.13 -22.63 10.40
#